data_addca3fe740ee7132f41732a7a243f78
#
_entry.id   addca3fe740ee7132f41732a7a243f78
#
_cell.length_a   1.000
_cell.length_b   1.000
_cell.length_c   1.000
_cell.angle_alpha   90.00
_cell.angle_beta   90.00
_cell.angle_gamma   90.00
#
_symmetry.space_group_name_H-M   'P 1'
#
loop_
_entity.id
_entity.type
_entity.pdbx_description
1 polymer ?
#
loop_
_entity_poly.entity_id
_entity_poly.type
_entity_poly.pdbx_seq_one_letter_code
_entity_poly.pdbx_strand_id
1 'polypeptide(L)' 'MTDREKILATLREKPMKVFDVMKRVNITNQDSCQDLLLKMRDDGVVRFDIHKGVWMAV' A
#
# COMPACT_ATOMS: atom_id res chain seq x y z
N MET A 1 6.63 10.77 10.04
CA MET A 1 6.17 9.42 9.64
C MET A 1 6.86 9.03 8.35
N THR A 2 7.23 7.74 8.26
CA THR A 2 7.79 7.20 7.02
C THR A 2 6.68 6.91 6.03
N ASP A 3 7.03 6.78 4.74
CA ASP A 3 6.05 6.40 3.72
C ASP A 3 5.42 5.04 4.06
N ARG A 4 6.21 4.12 4.60
CA ARG A 4 5.72 2.82 5.03
C ARG A 4 4.60 2.95 6.08
N GLU A 5 4.81 3.78 7.07
CA GLU A 5 3.81 4.01 8.11
C GLU A 5 2.55 4.66 7.57
N LYS A 6 2.71 5.61 6.65
CA LYS A 6 1.57 6.27 6.00
C LYS A 6 0.75 5.28 5.19
N ILE A 7 1.41 4.42 4.42
CA ILE A 7 0.74 3.39 3.63
C ILE A 7 -0.02 2.43 4.54
N LEU A 8 0.61 1.97 5.61
CA LEU A 8 -0.02 1.04 6.53
C LEU A 8 -1.26 1.65 7.19
N ALA A 9 -1.16 2.89 7.66
CA ALA A 9 -2.29 3.60 8.25
C ALA A 9 -3.43 3.76 7.24
N THR A 10 -3.09 4.10 5.99
CA THR A 10 -4.07 4.27 4.92
C THR A 10 -4.81 2.96 4.64
N LEU A 11 -4.09 1.86 4.53
CA LEU A 11 -4.69 0.56 4.23
C LEU A 11 -5.48 -0.02 5.40
N ARG A 12 -5.17 0.40 6.63
CA ARG A 12 -5.97 0.03 7.79
C ARG A 12 -7.35 0.66 7.78
N GLU A 13 -7.49 1.82 7.14
CA GLU A 13 -8.79 2.47 6.99
C GLU A 13 -9.68 1.68 6.04
N LYS A 14 -9.14 1.29 4.88
CA LYS A 14 -9.84 0.46 3.89
C LYS A 14 -8.86 -0.05 2.85
N PRO A 15 -9.16 -1.18 2.20
CA PRO A 15 -8.39 -1.64 1.05
C PRO A 15 -8.50 -0.66 -0.11
N MET A 16 -7.41 -0.50 -0.87
CA MET A 16 -7.42 0.39 -2.04
C MET A 16 -6.36 -0.02 -3.05
N LYS A 17 -6.53 0.47 -4.27
CA LYS A 17 -5.60 0.22 -5.37
C LYS A 17 -4.34 1.05 -5.19
N VAL A 18 -3.25 0.64 -5.87
CA VAL A 18 -1.97 1.33 -5.77
C VAL A 18 -2.09 2.82 -6.09
N PHE A 19 -2.87 3.20 -7.10
CA PHE A 19 -3.03 4.61 -7.46
C PHE A 19 -3.68 5.42 -6.34
N ASP A 20 -4.65 4.83 -5.65
CA ASP A 20 -5.30 5.51 -4.53
C ASP A 20 -4.35 5.62 -3.34
N VAL A 21 -3.55 4.59 -3.09
CA VAL A 21 -2.52 4.64 -2.06
C VAL A 21 -1.52 5.76 -2.37
N MET A 22 -1.07 5.85 -3.62
CA MET A 22 -0.12 6.88 -4.05
C MET A 22 -0.67 8.29 -3.77
N LYS A 23 -1.95 8.51 -4.10
CA LYS A 23 -2.59 9.81 -3.86
C LYS A 23 -2.66 10.15 -2.37
N ARG A 24 -2.99 9.17 -1.55
CA ARG A 24 -3.15 9.37 -0.12
C ARG A 24 -1.83 9.66 0.59
N VAL A 25 -0.74 9.06 0.12
CA VAL A 25 0.56 9.20 0.77
C VAL A 25 1.51 10.13 0.01
N ASN A 26 1.07 10.75 -1.08
CA ASN A 26 1.85 11.70 -1.86
C ASN A 26 3.11 11.08 -2.48
N ILE A 27 3.04 9.84 -2.90
CA ILE A 27 4.11 9.20 -3.66
C ILE A 27 3.76 9.34 -5.14
N THR A 28 4.63 10.00 -5.92
CA THR A 28 4.37 10.26 -7.34
C THR A 28 4.93 9.18 -8.26
N ASN A 29 5.86 8.36 -7.80
CA ASN A 29 6.47 7.29 -8.58
C ASN A 29 5.80 5.96 -8.25
N GLN A 30 5.08 5.40 -9.25
CA GLN A 30 4.36 4.14 -9.06
C GLN A 30 5.30 2.99 -8.71
N ASP A 31 6.46 2.90 -9.36
CA ASP A 31 7.41 1.82 -9.10
C ASP A 31 7.91 1.85 -7.66
N SER A 32 8.17 3.05 -7.15
CA SER A 32 8.61 3.21 -5.75
C SER A 32 7.52 2.79 -4.78
N CYS A 33 6.28 3.18 -5.03
CA CYS A 33 5.15 2.82 -4.18
C CYS A 33 4.92 1.30 -4.22
N GLN A 34 4.93 0.72 -5.40
CA GLN A 34 4.72 -0.72 -5.57
C GLN A 34 5.84 -1.52 -4.92
N ASP A 35 7.08 -1.10 -5.07
CA ASP A 35 8.23 -1.76 -4.44
C ASP A 35 8.08 -1.77 -2.92
N LEU A 36 7.67 -0.64 -2.36
CA LEU A 36 7.44 -0.52 -0.92
C LEU A 36 6.30 -1.43 -0.46
N LEU A 37 5.21 -1.48 -1.22
CA LEU A 37 4.09 -2.38 -0.92
C LEU A 37 4.52 -3.85 -0.97
N LEU A 38 5.34 -4.23 -1.94
CA LEU A 38 5.86 -5.60 -2.04
C LEU A 38 6.73 -5.96 -0.84
N LYS A 39 7.57 -5.04 -0.39
CA LYS A 39 8.39 -5.25 0.82
C LYS A 39 7.52 -5.39 2.05
N MET A 40 6.47 -4.59 2.17
CA MET A 40 5.53 -4.68 3.29
C MET A 40 4.76 -6.00 3.26
N ARG A 41 4.44 -6.50 2.05
CA ARG A 41 3.82 -7.82 1.89
C ARG A 41 4.76 -8.91 2.39
N ASP A 42 6.04 -8.83 2.04
CA ASP A 42 7.05 -9.81 2.48
C ASP A 42 7.19 -9.78 4.00
N ASP A 43 7.02 -8.62 4.61
CA ASP A 43 7.05 -8.47 6.07
C ASP A 43 5.75 -8.94 6.73
N GLY A 44 4.72 -9.25 5.95
CA GLY A 44 3.45 -9.76 6.47
C GLY A 44 2.52 -8.71 7.05
N VAL A 45 2.75 -7.42 6.77
CA VAL A 45 1.90 -6.34 7.31
C VAL A 45 0.81 -5.89 6.34
N VAL A 46 0.94 -6.22 5.05
CA VAL A 46 -0.09 -5.98 4.03
C VAL A 46 -0.20 -7.20 3.13
N ARG A 47 -1.30 -7.28 2.39
CA ARG A 47 -1.47 -8.32 1.37
C ARG A 47 -2.22 -7.74 0.19
N PHE A 48 -2.14 -8.43 -0.95
CA PHE A 48 -2.83 -8.03 -2.17
C PHE A 48 -4.00 -8.98 -2.44
N ASP A 49 -5.18 -8.41 -2.67
CA ASP A 49 -6.36 -9.19 -3.07
C ASP A 49 -6.42 -9.22 -4.59
N ILE A 50 -6.08 -10.36 -5.18
CA ILE A 50 -6.03 -10.50 -6.64
C ILE A 50 -7.41 -10.45 -7.28
N HIS A 51 -8.47 -10.77 -6.54
CA HIS A 51 -9.84 -10.74 -7.07
C HIS A 51 -10.36 -9.32 -7.22
N LYS A 52 -9.99 -8.46 -6.30
CA LYS A 52 -10.43 -7.06 -6.31
C LYS A 52 -9.36 -6.12 -6.86
N GLY A 53 -8.11 -6.58 -6.95
CA GLY A 53 -7.01 -5.76 -7.41
C GLY A 53 -6.63 -4.65 -6.44
N VAL A 54 -6.77 -4.90 -5.14
CA VAL A 54 -6.50 -3.90 -4.10
C VAL A 54 -5.51 -4.43 -3.07
N TRP A 55 -4.78 -3.50 -2.47
CA TRP A 55 -3.92 -3.79 -1.33
C TRP A 55 -4.72 -3.59 -0.04
N MET A 56 -4.41 -4.38 0.97
CA MET A 56 -5.08 -4.27 2.27
C MET A 56 -4.10 -4.56 3.40
N ALA A 57 -4.38 -4.00 4.57
CA ALA A 57 -3.63 -4.31 5.77
C ALA A 57 -4.06 -5.68 6.31
N VAL A 58 -3.09 -6.41 6.80
CA VAL A 58 -3.33 -7.72 7.42
C VAL A 58 -3.99 -7.55 8.79
#